data_b3d4b33c22255fdc70bf600af6cb10f3
#
_entry.id   b3d4b33c22255fdc70bf600af6cb10f3
#
_cell.length_a   1.000
_cell.length_b   1.000
_cell.length_c   1.000
_cell.angle_alpha   90.00
_cell.angle_beta   90.00
_cell.angle_gamma   90.00
#
_symmetry.space_group_name_H-M   'P 1'
#
loop_
_entity.id
_entity.type
_entity.pdbx_description
1 polymer ?
#
loop_
_entity_poly.entity_id
_entity_poly.type
_entity_poly.pdbx_seq_one_letter_code
_entity_poly.pdbx_strand_id
1 'polypeptide(L)'
;MLHRALVLLLGCASLLAQQQTQTFKITPLKPVPQLRAEALKALPPAESGPFRQPDLTELVKLDPTIKLDIHYASDNNFMGTPFYTQARAFLQRPAAEALVRANARLHKQGYGLLIFDGYRPWYVTKMFWEGTPVADHLYVADPSKGSKHNRGCAVDLTLYDLRTGQPLDMPSSYDEMSERAHSDYAGGTALQNANRALLRSALEAEGFEVNPNEWWHFDYKDWRLYPIINVPFEELTPSTAKEP
;
A
#
# COMPACT_ATOMS: atom_id res chain seq x y z
N MET A 1 54.29 -15.47 41.68
CA MET A 1 53.97 -14.56 40.55
C MET A 1 52.84 -15.15 39.77
N LEU A 2 51.58 -14.72 40.05
CA LEU A 2 50.39 -15.18 39.34
C LEU A 2 50.11 -14.23 38.18
N HIS A 3 50.23 -14.72 36.95
CA HIS A 3 49.79 -13.99 35.76
C HIS A 3 48.27 -14.19 35.58
N ARG A 4 47.51 -13.13 35.81
CA ARG A 4 46.09 -13.08 35.47
C ARG A 4 45.96 -12.82 33.95
N ALA A 5 45.57 -13.84 33.23
CA ALA A 5 45.14 -13.68 31.83
C ALA A 5 43.76 -12.98 31.81
N LEU A 6 43.72 -11.76 31.34
CA LEU A 6 42.49 -10.98 31.08
C LEU A 6 41.91 -11.48 29.76
N VAL A 7 40.88 -12.32 29.82
CA VAL A 7 40.10 -12.71 28.63
C VAL A 7 39.19 -11.53 28.27
N LEU A 8 39.55 -10.77 27.23
CA LEU A 8 38.70 -9.80 26.59
C LEU A 8 37.64 -10.57 25.77
N LEU A 9 36.46 -10.76 26.35
CA LEU A 9 35.25 -11.08 25.61
C LEU A 9 34.84 -9.89 24.76
N LEU A 10 35.35 -9.82 23.54
CA LEU A 10 34.81 -8.98 22.47
C LEU A 10 33.43 -9.49 22.15
N GLY A 11 32.41 -8.84 22.72
CA GLY A 11 31.04 -9.00 22.32
C GLY A 11 30.94 -8.60 20.84
N CYS A 12 30.81 -9.59 19.96
CA CYS A 12 30.20 -9.40 18.66
C CYS A 12 28.77 -8.93 18.88
N ALA A 13 28.59 -7.63 19.13
CA ALA A 13 27.33 -6.98 18.86
C ALA A 13 27.07 -7.22 17.38
N SER A 14 26.23 -8.17 17.10
CA SER A 14 25.66 -8.41 15.78
C SER A 14 25.05 -7.07 15.34
N LEU A 15 25.75 -6.39 14.49
CA LEU A 15 25.20 -5.46 13.54
C LEU A 15 24.31 -6.30 12.60
N LEU A 16 23.18 -6.76 13.12
CA LEU A 16 21.98 -6.90 12.31
C LEU A 16 21.62 -5.46 11.95
N ALA A 17 22.43 -4.90 11.04
CA ALA A 17 22.05 -3.74 10.29
C ALA A 17 20.63 -4.05 9.82
N GLN A 18 19.66 -3.29 10.34
CA GLN A 18 18.43 -3.05 9.63
C GLN A 18 18.83 -2.76 8.19
N GLN A 19 18.78 -3.77 7.34
CA GLN A 19 18.55 -3.54 5.94
C GLN A 19 17.15 -2.91 5.92
N GLN A 20 17.10 -1.61 6.12
CA GLN A 20 16.04 -0.81 5.54
C GLN A 20 16.08 -1.22 4.07
N THR A 21 15.12 -2.04 3.69
CA THR A 21 14.98 -2.47 2.31
C THR A 21 14.88 -1.20 1.52
N GLN A 22 15.94 -0.90 0.78
CA GLN A 22 16.02 0.33 0.00
C GLN A 22 14.80 0.31 -0.92
N THR A 23 13.96 1.32 -0.82
CA THR A 23 12.76 1.43 -1.66
C THR A 23 13.16 1.31 -3.11
N PHE A 24 12.48 0.45 -3.85
CA PHE A 24 12.67 0.30 -5.29
C PHE A 24 12.53 1.66 -5.98
N LYS A 25 13.40 1.96 -6.94
CA LYS A 25 13.42 3.24 -7.65
C LYS A 25 13.53 3.01 -9.15
N ILE A 26 12.74 3.78 -9.91
CA ILE A 26 12.91 3.93 -11.36
C ILE A 26 13.44 5.33 -11.68
N THR A 27 13.92 5.49 -12.91
CA THR A 27 14.10 6.83 -13.50
C THR A 27 12.86 7.16 -14.30
N PRO A 28 12.04 8.16 -13.88
CA PRO A 28 10.84 8.51 -14.61
C PRO A 28 11.14 8.95 -16.05
N LEU A 29 10.29 8.55 -17.01
CA LEU A 29 10.44 8.89 -18.44
C LEU A 29 10.33 10.40 -18.72
N LYS A 30 9.68 11.16 -17.83
CA LYS A 30 9.54 12.61 -17.85
C LYS A 30 9.80 13.18 -16.46
N PRO A 31 10.21 14.45 -16.35
CA PRO A 31 10.26 15.13 -15.04
C PRO A 31 8.90 15.07 -14.33
N VAL A 32 8.88 14.67 -13.04
CA VAL A 32 7.63 14.51 -12.29
C VAL A 32 6.77 15.77 -12.24
N PRO A 33 7.31 17.00 -12.12
CA PRO A 33 6.50 18.22 -12.24
C PRO A 33 5.76 18.35 -13.58
N GLN A 34 6.36 17.90 -14.69
CA GLN A 34 5.71 17.87 -15.99
C GLN A 34 4.59 16.83 -16.02
N LEU A 35 4.84 15.61 -15.55
CA LEU A 35 3.82 14.56 -15.44
C LEU A 35 2.60 15.07 -14.65
N ARG A 36 2.83 15.74 -13.53
CA ARG A 36 1.77 16.33 -12.69
C ARG A 36 0.98 17.39 -13.46
N ALA A 37 1.66 18.32 -14.12
CA ALA A 37 0.99 19.38 -14.88
C ALA A 37 0.15 18.86 -16.05
N GLU A 38 0.61 17.79 -16.72
CA GLU A 38 -0.13 17.10 -17.78
C GLU A 38 -1.32 16.32 -17.22
N ALA A 39 -1.12 15.56 -16.14
CA ALA A 39 -2.16 14.72 -15.53
C ALA A 39 -3.32 15.52 -14.92
N LEU A 40 -3.03 16.67 -14.29
CA LEU A 40 -4.04 17.56 -13.73
C LEU A 40 -4.93 18.25 -14.79
N LYS A 41 -4.47 18.35 -16.04
CA LYS A 41 -5.26 18.87 -17.17
C LYS A 41 -6.09 17.80 -17.88
N ALA A 42 -5.77 16.54 -17.64
CA ALA A 42 -6.45 15.41 -18.26
C ALA A 42 -7.73 15.06 -17.51
N LEU A 43 -8.66 14.44 -18.20
CA LEU A 43 -9.89 13.91 -17.62
C LEU A 43 -9.80 12.38 -17.52
N PRO A 44 -10.38 11.78 -16.47
CA PRO A 44 -10.54 10.33 -16.41
C PRO A 44 -11.39 9.83 -17.60
N PRO A 45 -11.28 8.55 -17.95
CA PRO A 45 -12.13 7.95 -18.97
C PRO A 45 -13.60 8.08 -18.57
N ALA A 46 -14.46 8.38 -19.57
CA ALA A 46 -15.90 8.41 -19.35
C ALA A 46 -16.41 7.00 -19.06
N GLU A 47 -17.17 6.86 -17.99
CA GLU A 47 -17.80 5.62 -17.59
C GLU A 47 -19.32 5.75 -17.60
N SER A 48 -20.01 4.64 -17.90
CA SER A 48 -21.45 4.54 -17.78
C SER A 48 -21.80 3.29 -16.97
N GLY A 49 -22.77 3.41 -16.06
CA GLY A 49 -23.20 2.26 -15.28
C GLY A 49 -24.03 2.69 -14.07
N PRO A 50 -24.67 1.72 -13.41
CA PRO A 50 -25.41 1.95 -12.18
C PRO A 50 -24.44 2.05 -10.97
N PHE A 51 -23.59 3.08 -10.97
CA PHE A 51 -22.61 3.25 -9.90
C PHE A 51 -23.28 3.70 -8.60
N ARG A 52 -22.76 3.21 -7.48
CA ARG A 52 -23.05 3.74 -6.14
C ARG A 52 -22.42 5.11 -5.97
N GLN A 53 -23.01 5.95 -5.14
CA GLN A 53 -22.38 7.18 -4.70
C GLN A 53 -21.11 6.86 -3.90
N PRO A 54 -19.98 7.49 -4.19
CA PRO A 54 -18.77 7.31 -3.41
C PRO A 54 -18.95 7.73 -1.94
N ASP A 55 -18.52 6.88 -1.03
CA ASP A 55 -18.45 7.13 0.41
C ASP A 55 -17.05 6.78 0.90
N LEU A 56 -16.07 7.66 0.59
CA LEU A 56 -14.68 7.49 0.97
C LEU A 56 -14.52 7.74 2.48
N THR A 57 -14.22 6.69 3.20
CA THR A 57 -14.07 6.70 4.65
C THR A 57 -12.59 6.60 5.03
N GLU A 58 -12.14 7.49 5.90
CA GLU A 58 -10.76 7.53 6.37
C GLU A 58 -10.49 6.40 7.38
N LEU A 59 -9.51 5.55 7.10
CA LEU A 59 -9.29 4.30 7.82
C LEU A 59 -8.99 4.51 9.30
N VAL A 60 -8.09 5.43 9.64
CA VAL A 60 -7.68 5.69 11.03
C VAL A 60 -8.78 6.32 11.89
N LYS A 61 -9.85 6.84 11.27
CA LYS A 61 -11.04 7.32 12.00
C LYS A 61 -11.99 6.18 12.35
N LEU A 62 -12.01 5.12 11.54
CA LEU A 62 -12.77 3.90 11.86
C LEU A 62 -12.05 3.03 12.87
N ASP A 63 -10.74 2.88 12.71
CA ASP A 63 -9.90 2.06 13.58
C ASP A 63 -8.53 2.74 13.76
N PRO A 64 -8.29 3.43 14.90
CA PRO A 64 -7.02 4.11 15.17
C PRO A 64 -5.85 3.16 15.42
N THR A 65 -6.07 1.86 15.47
CA THR A 65 -5.01 0.86 15.58
C THR A 65 -4.40 0.46 14.23
N ILE A 66 -5.07 0.83 13.12
CA ILE A 66 -4.48 0.75 11.78
C ILE A 66 -3.38 1.79 11.66
N LYS A 67 -2.17 1.37 11.29
CA LYS A 67 -1.04 2.26 11.06
C LYS A 67 -0.96 2.70 9.60
N LEU A 68 -0.40 3.87 9.39
CA LEU A 68 -0.14 4.42 8.05
C LEU A 68 1.36 4.60 7.84
N ASP A 69 1.85 4.16 6.68
CA ASP A 69 3.15 4.47 6.11
C ASP A 69 2.94 4.82 4.64
N ILE A 70 2.33 5.97 4.40
CA ILE A 70 1.88 6.38 3.06
C ILE A 70 3.09 6.84 2.25
N HIS A 71 3.69 5.91 1.50
CA HIS A 71 4.90 6.13 0.72
C HIS A 71 4.74 7.29 -0.27
N TYR A 72 3.57 7.42 -0.89
CA TYR A 72 3.31 8.47 -1.87
C TYR A 72 3.11 9.88 -1.28
N ALA A 73 3.09 10.01 0.06
CA ALA A 73 3.13 11.30 0.74
C ALA A 73 4.57 11.78 1.04
N SER A 74 5.58 11.01 0.65
CA SER A 74 7.00 11.31 0.82
C SER A 74 7.78 11.00 -0.46
N ASP A 75 9.10 11.17 -0.43
CA ASP A 75 10.01 10.75 -1.50
C ASP A 75 10.41 9.26 -1.39
N ASN A 76 9.91 8.55 -0.37
CA ASN A 76 10.15 7.12 -0.18
C ASN A 76 9.20 6.26 -1.01
N ASN A 77 9.18 6.47 -2.34
CA ASN A 77 8.40 5.70 -3.32
C ASN A 77 9.21 5.47 -4.59
N PHE A 78 8.70 4.69 -5.51
CA PHE A 78 9.44 4.25 -6.70
C PHE A 78 9.86 5.37 -7.68
N MET A 79 9.22 6.55 -7.65
CA MET A 79 9.63 7.73 -8.44
C MET A 79 10.41 8.78 -7.64
N GLY A 80 10.60 8.59 -6.32
CA GLY A 80 11.42 9.46 -5.48
C GLY A 80 10.88 10.87 -5.26
N THR A 81 9.55 11.05 -5.29
CA THR A 81 8.92 12.35 -5.08
C THR A 81 7.52 12.21 -4.48
N PRO A 82 7.04 13.16 -3.67
CA PRO A 82 5.69 13.11 -3.15
C PRO A 82 4.62 13.30 -4.24
N PHE A 83 3.60 12.44 -4.22
CA PHE A 83 2.40 12.54 -5.06
C PHE A 83 1.22 13.10 -4.30
N TYR A 84 1.14 12.79 -3.00
CA TYR A 84 0.13 13.29 -2.07
C TYR A 84 0.70 14.41 -1.20
N THR A 85 -0.16 15.33 -0.79
CA THR A 85 0.17 16.41 0.17
C THR A 85 -0.10 15.98 1.61
N GLN A 86 -0.81 14.87 1.82
CA GLN A 86 -1.25 14.37 3.12
C GLN A 86 -1.05 12.85 3.21
N ALA A 87 -0.50 12.40 4.33
CA ALA A 87 -0.36 10.97 4.64
C ALA A 87 -1.67 10.41 5.22
N ARG A 88 -2.68 10.22 4.37
CA ARG A 88 -4.01 9.72 4.72
C ARG A 88 -4.40 8.54 3.84
N ALA A 89 -5.25 7.66 4.34
CA ALA A 89 -5.76 6.52 3.60
C ALA A 89 -7.29 6.46 3.70
N PHE A 90 -7.93 6.29 2.54
CA PHE A 90 -9.38 6.19 2.42
C PHE A 90 -9.76 4.96 1.61
N LEU A 91 -10.89 4.35 1.95
CA LEU A 91 -11.56 3.35 1.11
C LEU A 91 -13.06 3.65 1.08
N GLN A 92 -13.78 3.07 0.11
CA GLN A 92 -15.25 3.02 0.17
C GLN A 92 -15.66 2.36 1.49
N ARG A 93 -16.69 2.89 2.15
CA ARG A 93 -17.11 2.44 3.49
C ARG A 93 -17.19 0.91 3.64
N PRO A 94 -17.83 0.12 2.73
CA PRO A 94 -17.88 -1.33 2.90
C PRO A 94 -16.49 -2.00 2.86
N ALA A 95 -15.56 -1.48 2.05
CA ALA A 95 -14.18 -1.96 2.00
C ALA A 95 -13.40 -1.57 3.27
N ALA A 96 -13.58 -0.33 3.76
CA ALA A 96 -12.98 0.15 4.99
C ALA A 96 -13.43 -0.69 6.21
N GLU A 97 -14.73 -0.97 6.33
CA GLU A 97 -15.29 -1.80 7.40
C GLU A 97 -14.80 -3.26 7.31
N ALA A 98 -14.65 -3.81 6.10
CA ALA A 98 -14.05 -5.13 5.88
C ALA A 98 -12.59 -5.16 6.35
N LEU A 99 -11.82 -4.10 6.04
CA LEU A 99 -10.43 -3.97 6.49
C LEU A 99 -10.31 -3.91 8.01
N VAL A 100 -11.20 -3.17 8.69
CA VAL A 100 -11.26 -3.12 10.17
C VAL A 100 -11.52 -4.52 10.75
N ARG A 101 -12.42 -5.31 10.16
CA ARG A 101 -12.64 -6.70 10.61
C ARG A 101 -11.42 -7.58 10.41
N ALA A 102 -10.70 -7.43 9.29
CA ALA A 102 -9.43 -8.13 9.05
C ALA A 102 -8.39 -7.76 10.13
N ASN A 103 -8.23 -6.46 10.42
CA ASN A 103 -7.34 -5.95 11.46
C ASN A 103 -7.67 -6.54 12.84
N ALA A 104 -8.95 -6.56 13.22
CA ALA A 104 -9.40 -7.13 14.50
C ALA A 104 -9.10 -8.64 14.63
N ARG A 105 -9.10 -9.40 13.53
CA ARG A 105 -8.70 -10.81 13.52
C ARG A 105 -7.19 -10.97 13.68
N LEU A 106 -6.41 -10.14 13.02
CA LEU A 106 -4.95 -10.13 13.12
C LEU A 106 -4.48 -9.74 14.52
N HIS A 107 -5.15 -8.80 15.19
CA HIS A 107 -4.83 -8.41 16.57
C HIS A 107 -4.89 -9.59 17.53
N LYS A 108 -5.83 -10.53 17.36
CA LYS A 108 -5.90 -11.75 18.18
C LYS A 108 -4.69 -12.68 18.00
N GLN A 109 -3.93 -12.47 16.92
CA GLN A 109 -2.73 -13.24 16.59
C GLN A 109 -1.44 -12.46 16.86
N GLY A 110 -1.54 -11.22 17.38
CA GLY A 110 -0.39 -10.37 17.71
C GLY A 110 0.10 -9.48 16.59
N TYR A 111 -0.71 -9.30 15.53
CA TYR A 111 -0.37 -8.48 14.35
C TYR A 111 -1.39 -7.37 14.11
N GLY A 112 -0.97 -6.34 13.37
CA GLY A 112 -1.85 -5.26 12.91
C GLY A 112 -1.55 -4.91 11.46
N LEU A 113 -2.42 -4.09 10.84
CA LEU A 113 -2.28 -3.63 9.46
C LEU A 113 -1.50 -2.31 9.39
N LEU A 114 -0.55 -2.24 8.46
CA LEU A 114 0.21 -1.05 8.08
C LEU A 114 -0.10 -0.72 6.61
N ILE A 115 -0.73 0.42 6.36
CA ILE A 115 -1.24 0.83 5.05
C ILE A 115 -0.21 1.66 4.32
N PHE A 116 0.09 1.31 3.08
CA PHE A 116 0.97 2.02 2.15
C PHE A 116 0.19 2.95 1.21
N ASP A 117 -0.98 2.51 0.70
CA ASP A 117 -1.88 3.29 -0.14
C ASP A 117 -3.33 2.78 -0.02
N GLY A 118 -4.29 3.66 -0.30
CA GLY A 118 -5.72 3.36 -0.36
C GLY A 118 -6.35 3.98 -1.61
N TYR A 119 -7.36 4.82 -1.45
CA TYR A 119 -7.87 5.63 -2.54
C TYR A 119 -6.74 6.48 -3.13
N ARG A 120 -6.60 6.41 -4.45
CA ARG A 120 -5.63 7.15 -5.26
C ARG A 120 -6.40 7.97 -6.29
N PRO A 121 -6.30 9.30 -6.32
CA PRO A 121 -6.88 10.10 -7.38
C PRO A 121 -6.40 9.64 -8.75
N TRP A 122 -7.27 9.63 -9.75
CA TRP A 122 -6.95 9.11 -11.08
C TRP A 122 -5.74 9.81 -11.73
N TYR A 123 -5.57 11.12 -11.51
CA TYR A 123 -4.43 11.85 -12.07
C TYR A 123 -3.09 11.28 -11.60
N VAL A 124 -3.01 10.71 -10.39
CA VAL A 124 -1.80 10.07 -9.87
C VAL A 124 -1.53 8.75 -10.62
N THR A 125 -2.56 7.95 -10.88
CA THR A 125 -2.44 6.74 -11.71
C THR A 125 -1.92 7.07 -13.11
N LYS A 126 -2.40 8.17 -13.70
CA LYS A 126 -1.88 8.66 -14.98
C LYS A 126 -0.40 9.05 -14.91
N MET A 127 0.02 9.73 -13.84
CA MET A 127 1.43 10.06 -13.61
C MET A 127 2.30 8.81 -13.51
N PHE A 128 1.85 7.78 -12.80
CA PHE A 128 2.56 6.51 -12.65
C PHE A 128 2.76 5.83 -14.01
N TRP A 129 1.70 5.70 -14.77
CA TRP A 129 1.76 5.09 -16.11
C TRP A 129 2.70 5.82 -17.07
N GLU A 130 2.58 7.13 -17.18
CA GLU A 130 3.37 7.93 -18.10
C GLU A 130 4.82 8.14 -17.67
N GLY A 131 5.10 7.99 -16.38
CA GLY A 131 6.45 8.08 -15.83
C GLY A 131 7.21 6.75 -15.83
N THR A 132 6.49 5.63 -15.92
CA THR A 132 7.09 4.29 -15.83
C THR A 132 7.50 3.79 -17.22
N PRO A 133 8.70 3.18 -17.37
CA PRO A 133 9.11 2.52 -18.61
C PRO A 133 8.10 1.46 -19.05
N VAL A 134 7.89 1.33 -20.38
CA VAL A 134 6.89 0.39 -20.93
C VAL A 134 7.14 -1.06 -20.51
N ALA A 135 8.40 -1.44 -20.30
CA ALA A 135 8.76 -2.79 -19.84
C ALA A 135 8.16 -3.11 -18.46
N ASP A 136 7.91 -2.08 -17.63
CA ASP A 136 7.43 -2.20 -16.25
C ASP A 136 5.92 -1.90 -16.12
N HIS A 137 5.21 -1.72 -17.25
CA HIS A 137 3.77 -1.43 -17.24
C HIS A 137 2.91 -2.55 -16.65
N LEU A 138 3.47 -3.74 -16.42
CA LEU A 138 2.80 -4.82 -15.68
C LEU A 138 2.46 -4.39 -14.24
N TYR A 139 3.26 -3.50 -13.65
CA TYR A 139 3.17 -3.08 -12.24
C TYR A 139 2.46 -1.74 -12.04
N VAL A 140 1.96 -1.11 -13.10
CA VAL A 140 1.21 0.16 -13.02
C VAL A 140 -0.09 0.06 -13.80
N ALA A 141 -1.16 0.63 -13.25
CA ALA A 141 -2.47 0.55 -13.89
C ALA A 141 -2.57 1.48 -15.10
N ASP A 142 -3.13 0.97 -16.21
CA ASP A 142 -3.46 1.74 -17.41
C ASP A 142 -4.56 2.78 -17.08
N PRO A 143 -4.27 4.09 -17.17
CA PRO A 143 -5.24 5.13 -16.82
C PRO A 143 -6.45 5.17 -17.74
N SER A 144 -6.37 4.59 -18.95
CA SER A 144 -7.52 4.50 -19.87
C SER A 144 -8.59 3.51 -19.35
N LYS A 145 -8.20 2.59 -18.47
CA LYS A 145 -9.09 1.62 -17.80
C LYS A 145 -9.37 2.01 -16.34
N GLY A 146 -8.53 2.87 -15.78
CA GLY A 146 -8.51 3.21 -14.37
C GLY A 146 -7.99 2.08 -13.48
N SER A 147 -7.75 2.41 -12.21
CA SER A 147 -7.34 1.49 -11.16
C SER A 147 -8.47 1.28 -10.16
N LYS A 148 -8.45 0.14 -9.42
CA LYS A 148 -9.38 -0.05 -8.31
C LYS A 148 -9.06 0.89 -7.14
N HIS A 149 -7.81 1.37 -7.02
CA HIS A 149 -7.46 2.50 -6.14
C HIS A 149 -8.23 3.77 -6.50
N ASN A 150 -8.44 4.06 -7.79
CA ASN A 150 -9.22 5.23 -8.20
C ASN A 150 -10.70 5.13 -7.80
N ARG A 151 -11.18 3.93 -7.49
CA ARG A 151 -12.54 3.65 -7.04
C ARG A 151 -12.67 3.60 -5.52
N GLY A 152 -11.55 3.75 -4.80
CA GLY A 152 -11.50 3.55 -3.35
C GLY A 152 -11.74 2.10 -2.93
N CYS A 153 -11.43 1.14 -3.79
CA CYS A 153 -11.70 -0.28 -3.59
C CYS A 153 -10.44 -1.15 -3.71
N ALA A 154 -9.26 -0.56 -3.65
CA ALA A 154 -8.00 -1.27 -3.49
C ALA A 154 -7.19 -0.67 -2.35
N VAL A 155 -6.39 -1.51 -1.72
CA VAL A 155 -5.48 -1.14 -0.64
C VAL A 155 -4.15 -1.85 -0.81
N ASP A 156 -3.06 -1.08 -0.64
CA ASP A 156 -1.70 -1.59 -0.54
C ASP A 156 -1.29 -1.57 0.93
N LEU A 157 -0.82 -2.71 1.45
CA LEU A 157 -0.56 -2.85 2.87
C LEU A 157 0.38 -4.01 3.20
N THR A 158 0.86 -3.99 4.45
CA THR A 158 1.59 -5.09 5.07
C THR A 158 1.10 -5.32 6.51
N LEU A 159 1.76 -6.25 7.20
CA LEU A 159 1.55 -6.53 8.62
C LEU A 159 2.63 -5.83 9.46
N TYR A 160 2.27 -5.47 10.69
CA TYR A 160 3.24 -5.12 11.73
C TYR A 160 3.02 -5.97 12.99
N ASP A 161 4.09 -6.24 13.72
CA ASP A 161 4.06 -6.96 15.01
C ASP A 161 3.59 -5.99 16.11
N LEU A 162 2.54 -6.32 16.85
CA LEU A 162 1.96 -5.45 17.90
C LEU A 162 2.93 -5.23 19.05
N ARG A 163 3.82 -6.17 19.34
CA ARG A 163 4.78 -6.10 20.44
C ARG A 163 5.94 -5.16 20.14
N THR A 164 6.43 -5.16 18.89
CA THR A 164 7.58 -4.35 18.45
C THR A 164 7.19 -3.08 17.74
N GLY A 165 6.00 -3.06 17.16
CA GLY A 165 5.51 -1.99 16.29
C GLY A 165 6.17 -1.95 14.91
N GLN A 166 7.04 -2.93 14.59
CA GLN A 166 7.80 -2.98 13.33
C GLN A 166 7.04 -3.77 12.26
N PRO A 167 7.15 -3.39 10.97
CA PRO A 167 6.61 -4.17 9.87
C PRO A 167 7.25 -5.56 9.81
N LEU A 168 6.49 -6.54 9.35
CA LEU A 168 6.98 -7.90 9.13
C LEU A 168 7.80 -7.97 7.86
N ASP A 169 8.80 -8.86 7.87
CA ASP A 169 9.63 -9.14 6.70
C ASP A 169 8.81 -9.86 5.62
N MET A 170 8.81 -9.34 4.39
CA MET A 170 8.06 -9.83 3.24
C MET A 170 9.01 -10.20 2.10
N PRO A 171 8.57 -10.98 1.08
CA PRO A 171 9.46 -11.47 0.02
C PRO A 171 10.13 -10.37 -0.80
N SER A 172 9.50 -9.21 -0.94
CA SER A 172 10.05 -8.02 -1.61
C SER A 172 9.70 -6.75 -0.86
N SER A 173 10.34 -5.64 -1.22
CA SER A 173 9.89 -4.31 -0.81
C SER A 173 8.56 -3.93 -1.47
N TYR A 174 7.88 -2.93 -0.91
CA TYR A 174 6.73 -2.29 -1.54
C TYR A 174 7.15 -1.62 -2.85
N ASP A 175 6.28 -1.65 -3.87
CA ASP A 175 6.52 -1.12 -5.22
C ASP A 175 7.71 -1.76 -5.98
N GLU A 176 8.26 -2.87 -5.53
CA GLU A 176 9.32 -3.57 -6.27
C GLU A 176 8.78 -4.18 -7.57
N MET A 177 9.28 -3.71 -8.71
CA MET A 177 8.88 -4.18 -10.04
C MET A 177 9.73 -5.40 -10.44
N SER A 178 9.48 -6.54 -9.81
CA SER A 178 10.17 -7.81 -10.07
C SER A 178 9.28 -9.01 -9.75
N GLU A 179 9.69 -10.22 -10.17
CA GLU A 179 8.99 -11.46 -9.82
C GLU A 179 8.84 -11.69 -8.32
N ARG A 180 9.70 -11.07 -7.49
CA ARG A 180 9.62 -11.16 -6.03
C ARG A 180 8.36 -10.49 -5.47
N ALA A 181 7.77 -9.56 -6.22
CA ALA A 181 6.52 -8.90 -5.89
C ALA A 181 5.29 -9.81 -6.08
N HIS A 182 5.38 -10.84 -6.91
CA HIS A 182 4.24 -11.70 -7.23
C HIS A 182 3.68 -12.39 -5.98
N SER A 183 2.36 -12.45 -5.90
CA SER A 183 1.63 -13.00 -4.75
C SER A 183 1.87 -14.51 -4.54
N ASP A 184 2.34 -15.22 -5.58
CA ASP A 184 2.67 -16.63 -5.59
C ASP A 184 4.19 -16.90 -5.71
N TYR A 185 5.03 -15.86 -5.60
CA TYR A 185 6.48 -16.01 -5.66
C TYR A 185 6.97 -17.11 -4.70
N ALA A 186 7.60 -18.17 -5.28
CA ALA A 186 8.01 -19.36 -4.53
C ALA A 186 9.35 -19.18 -3.78
N GLY A 187 10.10 -18.10 -4.10
CA GLY A 187 11.34 -17.76 -3.40
C GLY A 187 11.07 -17.09 -2.05
N GLY A 188 12.13 -16.57 -1.45
CA GLY A 188 12.05 -16.00 -0.11
C GLY A 188 12.21 -17.02 1.01
N THR A 189 12.32 -16.53 2.24
CA THR A 189 12.42 -17.39 3.44
C THR A 189 11.07 -18.01 3.81
N ALA A 190 11.09 -19.08 4.59
CA ALA A 190 9.86 -19.67 5.12
C ALA A 190 9.04 -18.65 5.94
N LEU A 191 9.71 -17.75 6.67
CA LEU A 191 9.06 -16.68 7.45
C LEU A 191 8.37 -15.65 6.55
N GLN A 192 9.05 -15.16 5.51
CA GLN A 192 8.48 -14.22 4.55
C GLN A 192 7.24 -14.79 3.86
N ASN A 193 7.31 -16.05 3.43
CA ASN A 193 6.19 -16.73 2.81
C ASN A 193 5.02 -16.95 3.78
N ALA A 194 5.30 -17.26 5.06
CA ALA A 194 4.28 -17.37 6.11
C ALA A 194 3.60 -16.01 6.39
N ASN A 195 4.37 -14.93 6.48
CA ASN A 195 3.85 -13.57 6.70
C ASN A 195 2.93 -13.14 5.53
N ARG A 196 3.36 -13.36 4.29
CA ARG A 196 2.55 -13.07 3.10
C ARG A 196 1.26 -13.90 3.09
N ALA A 197 1.32 -15.19 3.42
CA ALA A 197 0.16 -16.06 3.49
C ALA A 197 -0.82 -15.63 4.59
N LEU A 198 -0.32 -15.19 5.75
CA LEU A 198 -1.14 -14.66 6.83
C LEU A 198 -1.89 -13.40 6.40
N LEU A 199 -1.21 -12.43 5.78
CA LEU A 199 -1.81 -11.22 5.24
C LEU A 199 -2.92 -11.58 4.25
N ARG A 200 -2.59 -12.41 3.25
CA ARG A 200 -3.54 -12.86 2.23
C ARG A 200 -4.77 -13.51 2.82
N SER A 201 -4.60 -14.48 3.72
CA SER A 201 -5.72 -15.19 4.35
C SER A 201 -6.64 -14.25 5.14
N ALA A 202 -6.06 -13.26 5.86
CA ALA A 202 -6.85 -12.31 6.64
C ALA A 202 -7.71 -11.41 5.76
N LEU A 203 -7.19 -10.95 4.63
CA LEU A 203 -7.88 -10.07 3.69
C LEU A 203 -8.92 -10.83 2.84
N GLU A 204 -8.58 -12.02 2.33
CA GLU A 204 -9.51 -12.85 1.54
C GLU A 204 -10.73 -13.26 2.36
N ALA A 205 -10.58 -13.53 3.66
CA ALA A 205 -11.69 -13.82 4.57
C ALA A 205 -12.72 -12.69 4.70
N GLU A 206 -12.34 -11.46 4.33
CA GLU A 206 -13.20 -10.27 4.38
C GLU A 206 -13.63 -9.78 2.99
N GLY A 207 -13.36 -10.56 1.94
CA GLY A 207 -13.82 -10.31 0.59
C GLY A 207 -12.89 -9.43 -0.25
N PHE A 208 -11.63 -9.36 0.12
CA PHE A 208 -10.58 -8.85 -0.75
C PHE A 208 -9.98 -9.97 -1.60
N GLU A 209 -9.36 -9.61 -2.70
CA GLU A 209 -8.65 -10.52 -3.62
C GLU A 209 -7.27 -9.96 -3.88
N VAL A 210 -6.21 -10.78 -3.72
CA VAL A 210 -4.84 -10.34 -3.94
C VAL A 210 -4.56 -10.16 -5.43
N ASN A 211 -3.81 -9.11 -5.80
CA ASN A 211 -3.27 -8.95 -7.15
C ASN A 211 -2.19 -10.02 -7.41
N PRO A 212 -2.26 -10.79 -8.51
CA PRO A 212 -1.25 -11.82 -8.79
C PRO A 212 0.18 -11.25 -8.90
N ASN A 213 0.36 -10.01 -9.35
CA ASN A 213 1.67 -9.40 -9.58
C ASN A 213 2.22 -8.62 -8.37
N GLU A 214 1.42 -8.43 -7.30
CA GLU A 214 1.75 -7.56 -6.17
C GLU A 214 1.21 -8.16 -4.86
N TRP A 215 2.06 -8.73 -4.01
CA TRP A 215 1.64 -9.39 -2.76
C TRP A 215 0.98 -8.43 -1.76
N TRP A 216 1.26 -7.13 -1.86
CA TRP A 216 0.73 -6.08 -0.98
C TRP A 216 -0.63 -5.54 -1.43
N HIS A 217 -1.01 -5.71 -2.70
CA HIS A 217 -2.20 -5.11 -3.31
C HIS A 217 -3.41 -6.02 -3.23
N PHE A 218 -4.51 -5.50 -2.67
CA PHE A 218 -5.76 -6.21 -2.50
C PHE A 218 -6.95 -5.42 -3.03
N ASP A 219 -7.72 -6.03 -3.93
CA ASP A 219 -8.94 -5.49 -4.50
C ASP A 219 -10.17 -5.92 -3.68
N TYR A 220 -11.02 -4.96 -3.29
CA TYR A 220 -12.30 -5.32 -2.67
C TYR A 220 -13.32 -5.76 -3.73
N LYS A 221 -14.06 -6.84 -3.44
CA LYS A 221 -14.98 -7.52 -4.37
C LYS A 221 -15.99 -6.61 -5.07
N ASP A 222 -16.45 -5.53 -4.43
CA ASP A 222 -17.49 -4.63 -4.94
C ASP A 222 -16.97 -3.48 -5.82
N TRP A 223 -15.69 -3.47 -6.21
CA TRP A 223 -15.05 -2.35 -6.89
C TRP A 223 -15.76 -1.90 -8.17
N ARG A 224 -16.43 -2.83 -8.90
CA ARG A 224 -17.18 -2.52 -10.12
C ARG A 224 -18.43 -1.66 -9.88
N LEU A 225 -18.87 -1.55 -8.64
CA LEU A 225 -20.04 -0.76 -8.26
C LEU A 225 -19.71 0.71 -8.01
N TYR A 226 -18.44 1.12 -8.12
CA TYR A 226 -18.01 2.49 -7.88
C TYR A 226 -17.31 3.07 -9.11
N PRO A 227 -17.56 4.36 -9.42
CA PRO A 227 -16.90 5.03 -10.54
C PRO A 227 -15.44 5.31 -10.25
N ILE A 228 -14.69 5.65 -11.29
CA ILE A 228 -13.35 6.26 -11.16
C ILE A 228 -13.53 7.65 -10.54
N ILE A 229 -12.76 7.93 -9.48
CA ILE A 229 -12.77 9.19 -8.75
C ILE A 229 -11.43 9.90 -9.00
N ASN A 230 -11.49 11.24 -9.14
CA ASN A 230 -10.30 12.09 -9.36
C ASN A 230 -10.32 13.31 -8.43
N VAL A 231 -10.74 13.12 -7.18
CA VAL A 231 -10.82 14.17 -6.16
C VAL A 231 -9.51 14.17 -5.36
N PRO A 232 -8.78 15.28 -5.28
CA PRO A 232 -7.61 15.41 -4.42
C PRO A 232 -7.96 15.22 -2.94
N PHE A 233 -6.99 14.80 -2.13
CA PHE A 233 -7.21 14.55 -0.69
C PHE A 233 -7.66 15.80 0.09
N GLU A 234 -7.20 16.98 -0.34
CA GLU A 234 -7.56 18.28 0.24
C GLU A 234 -9.05 18.60 0.11
N GLU A 235 -9.70 18.05 -0.91
CA GLU A 235 -11.11 18.24 -1.21
C GLU A 235 -12.01 17.16 -0.59
N LEU A 236 -11.39 16.08 -0.03
CA LEU A 236 -12.14 15.06 0.69
C LEU A 236 -12.60 15.59 2.05
N THR A 237 -13.84 16.03 2.13
CA THR A 237 -14.49 16.34 3.41
C THR A 237 -14.58 15.07 4.25
N PRO A 238 -14.34 15.13 5.57
CA PRO A 238 -14.64 14.02 6.45
C PRO A 238 -16.11 13.63 6.26
N SER A 239 -16.39 12.35 5.95
CA SER A 239 -17.76 11.85 6.00
C SER A 239 -18.29 12.14 7.41
N THR A 240 -19.22 13.08 7.51
CA THR A 240 -19.97 13.26 8.76
C THR A 240 -20.74 11.96 8.96
N ALA A 241 -20.33 11.17 9.96
CA ALA A 241 -21.17 10.06 10.41
C ALA A 241 -22.58 10.62 10.62
N LYS A 242 -23.57 10.07 9.92
CA LYS A 242 -24.94 10.28 10.36
C LYS A 242 -24.99 9.69 11.76
N GLU A 243 -25.11 10.56 12.76
CA GLU A 243 -25.46 10.11 14.10
C GLU A 243 -26.75 9.28 14.02
N PRO A 244 -26.84 8.20 14.81
CA PRO A 244 -27.95 7.26 14.77
C PRO A 244 -29.28 7.89 15.15
#